data_357229cd40081b7d0505b85ce1526e22
#
_entry.id   357229cd40081b7d0505b85ce1526e22
#
_cell.length_a   1.000
_cell.length_b   1.000
_cell.length_c   1.000
_cell.angle_alpha   90.00
_cell.angle_beta   90.00
_cell.angle_gamma   90.00
#
_symmetry.space_group_name_H-M   'P 1'
#
loop_
_entity.id
_entity.type
_entity.pdbx_description
1 polymer ?
#
loop_
_entity_poly.entity_id
_entity_poly.type
_entity_poly.pdbx_seq_one_letter_code
_entity_poly.pdbx_strand_id
1 'polypeptide(L)'
;MENKKLSVQKSILWNSVGSLIYLATQWLITILVVRLAGVDAAGNLALAMSVGNLMYSIALFGMRNFQVSDIVEEYRNGVYIASRLITCFVSVIIGTVYVLCMSYTAEQRWCIGIYCVFKASEALYDVYAGISQKVWRMDYIGKSWVIKGICTFVAFCGVLYLTKNIVFAILAMTIVSFVVILIYDIPKNREIAEISILWKGKEIASLLYKCIPLLVYSMLTTAIATIPRLILEKSVAAMRLAYMARWLRQL
;
A
#
# COMPACT_ATOMS: atom_id res chain seq x y z
N MET A 1 -28.74 6.31 19.05
CA MET A 1 -29.08 6.17 17.61
C MET A 1 -28.78 4.73 17.22
N GLU A 2 -29.83 3.94 17.00
CA GLU A 2 -29.71 2.55 16.59
C GLU A 2 -29.10 2.52 15.17
N ASN A 3 -27.81 2.21 15.09
CA ASN A 3 -27.09 2.11 13.82
C ASN A 3 -27.68 0.92 13.06
N LYS A 4 -28.61 1.17 12.14
CA LYS A 4 -29.26 0.18 11.30
C LYS A 4 -28.19 -0.69 10.64
N LYS A 5 -27.92 -1.87 11.21
CA LYS A 5 -26.95 -2.82 10.66
C LYS A 5 -27.41 -3.17 9.24
N LEU A 6 -26.57 -2.82 8.25
CA LEU A 6 -26.78 -3.31 6.88
C LEU A 6 -26.80 -4.85 6.89
N SER A 7 -27.60 -5.47 6.03
CA SER A 7 -27.54 -6.92 5.89
C SER A 7 -26.12 -7.33 5.49
N VAL A 8 -25.64 -8.46 5.99
CA VAL A 8 -24.30 -8.99 5.73
C VAL A 8 -24.00 -9.04 4.22
N GLN A 9 -24.99 -9.46 3.42
CA GLN A 9 -24.89 -9.50 1.96
C GLN A 9 -24.60 -8.12 1.34
N LYS A 10 -25.31 -7.06 1.79
CA LYS A 10 -25.05 -5.70 1.32
C LYS A 10 -23.66 -5.17 1.74
N SER A 11 -23.21 -5.55 2.93
CA SER A 11 -21.87 -5.17 3.41
C SER A 11 -20.77 -5.84 2.59
N ILE A 12 -20.92 -7.12 2.25
CA ILE A 12 -20.00 -7.85 1.38
C ILE A 12 -20.01 -7.25 -0.04
N LEU A 13 -21.19 -6.94 -0.59
CA LEU A 13 -21.31 -6.32 -1.91
C LEU A 13 -20.59 -4.96 -1.97
N TRP A 14 -20.76 -4.10 -0.96
CA TRP A 14 -20.05 -2.84 -0.87
C TRP A 14 -18.54 -3.02 -0.85
N ASN A 15 -18.03 -3.99 -0.09
CA ASN A 15 -16.61 -4.29 -0.03
C ASN A 15 -16.07 -4.76 -1.39
N SER A 16 -16.80 -5.64 -2.09
CA SER A 16 -16.40 -6.15 -3.40
C SER A 16 -16.40 -5.04 -4.46
N VAL A 17 -17.47 -4.24 -4.53
CA VAL A 17 -17.54 -3.11 -5.48
C VAL A 17 -16.46 -2.08 -5.17
N GLY A 18 -16.25 -1.75 -3.89
CA GLY A 18 -15.23 -0.78 -3.50
C GLY A 18 -13.81 -1.23 -3.88
N SER A 19 -13.49 -2.49 -3.61
CA SER A 19 -12.19 -3.04 -3.98
C SER A 19 -11.97 -3.09 -5.51
N LEU A 20 -12.99 -3.42 -6.29
CA LEU A 20 -12.93 -3.40 -7.75
C LEU A 20 -12.70 -1.99 -8.29
N ILE A 21 -13.43 -0.99 -7.77
CA ILE A 21 -13.22 0.41 -8.15
C ILE A 21 -11.79 0.86 -7.82
N TYR A 22 -11.30 0.52 -6.63
CA TYR A 22 -9.93 0.85 -6.24
C TYR A 22 -8.90 0.22 -7.19
N LEU A 23 -9.02 -1.07 -7.46
CA LEU A 23 -8.13 -1.78 -8.38
C LEU A 23 -8.19 -1.20 -9.81
N ALA A 24 -9.39 -0.86 -10.29
CA ALA A 24 -9.57 -0.21 -11.59
C ALA A 24 -8.87 1.15 -11.65
N THR A 25 -9.00 1.98 -10.60
CA THR A 25 -8.31 3.28 -10.56
C THR A 25 -6.79 3.12 -10.52
N GLN A 26 -6.25 2.16 -9.76
CA GLN A 26 -4.82 1.87 -9.75
C GLN A 26 -4.32 1.39 -11.12
N TRP A 27 -5.09 0.55 -11.82
CA TRP A 27 -4.77 0.11 -13.17
C TRP A 27 -4.80 1.27 -14.17
N LEU A 28 -5.82 2.13 -14.11
CA LEU A 28 -5.92 3.32 -14.96
C LEU A 28 -4.74 4.27 -14.76
N ILE A 29 -4.24 4.45 -13.53
CA ILE A 29 -3.03 5.24 -13.26
C ILE A 29 -1.86 4.73 -14.10
N THR A 30 -1.63 3.41 -14.17
CA THR A 30 -0.50 2.86 -14.93
C THR A 30 -0.59 3.11 -16.43
N ILE A 31 -1.80 3.13 -16.99
CA ILE A 31 -2.03 3.44 -18.40
C ILE A 31 -1.85 4.94 -18.68
N LEU A 32 -2.43 5.77 -17.81
CA LEU A 32 -2.41 7.22 -18.00
C LEU A 32 -1.01 7.82 -17.85
N VAL A 33 -0.16 7.26 -17.01
CA VAL A 33 1.24 7.71 -16.89
C VAL A 33 1.97 7.60 -18.22
N VAL A 34 1.82 6.50 -18.95
CA VAL A 34 2.43 6.33 -20.27
C VAL A 34 1.97 7.43 -21.24
N ARG A 35 0.68 7.77 -21.19
CA ARG A 35 0.06 8.78 -22.08
C ARG A 35 0.43 10.22 -21.70
N LEU A 36 0.51 10.53 -20.40
CA LEU A 36 0.67 11.89 -19.90
C LEU A 36 2.15 12.28 -19.68
N ALA A 37 3.01 11.33 -19.30
CA ALA A 37 4.40 11.60 -18.91
C ALA A 37 5.43 10.72 -19.65
N GLY A 38 4.97 9.80 -20.50
CA GLY A 38 5.84 8.98 -21.34
C GLY A 38 6.29 7.67 -20.68
N VAL A 39 7.09 6.91 -21.44
CA VAL A 39 7.50 5.53 -21.07
C VAL A 39 8.49 5.53 -19.90
N ASP A 40 9.36 6.53 -19.81
CA ASP A 40 10.37 6.60 -18.75
C ASP A 40 9.72 6.84 -17.37
N ALA A 41 8.75 7.75 -17.31
CA ALA A 41 7.97 7.98 -16.09
C ALA A 41 7.15 6.74 -15.69
N ALA A 42 6.60 6.02 -16.67
CA ALA A 42 5.90 4.76 -16.41
C ALA A 42 6.85 3.67 -15.89
N GLY A 43 8.09 3.61 -16.40
CA GLY A 43 9.16 2.75 -15.89
C GLY A 43 9.49 3.06 -14.43
N ASN A 44 9.68 4.35 -14.10
CA ASN A 44 9.94 4.79 -12.73
C ASN A 44 8.79 4.43 -11.77
N LEU A 45 7.52 4.60 -12.22
CA LEU A 45 6.35 4.18 -11.44
C LEU A 45 6.32 2.66 -11.26
N ALA A 46 6.57 1.89 -12.32
CA ALA A 46 6.56 0.43 -12.28
C ALA A 46 7.62 -0.12 -11.31
N LEU A 47 8.81 0.49 -11.30
CA LEU A 47 9.87 0.18 -10.35
C LEU A 47 9.44 0.51 -8.91
N ALA A 48 8.89 1.71 -8.69
CA ALA A 48 8.37 2.12 -7.40
C ALA A 48 7.27 1.18 -6.88
N MET A 49 6.34 0.77 -7.75
CA MET A 49 5.29 -0.21 -7.43
C MET A 49 5.89 -1.57 -7.06
N SER A 50 6.91 -2.04 -7.76
CA SER A 50 7.54 -3.34 -7.50
C SER A 50 8.20 -3.37 -6.11
N VAL A 51 9.03 -2.37 -5.79
CA VAL A 51 9.67 -2.26 -4.48
C VAL A 51 8.64 -1.98 -3.39
N GLY A 52 7.71 -1.04 -3.64
CA GLY A 52 6.67 -0.68 -2.69
C GLY A 52 5.76 -1.85 -2.31
N ASN A 53 5.43 -2.76 -3.23
CA ASN A 53 4.63 -3.94 -2.92
C ASN A 53 5.39 -4.95 -2.03
N LEU A 54 6.70 -5.08 -2.18
CA LEU A 54 7.52 -5.87 -1.26
C LEU A 54 7.53 -5.25 0.14
N MET A 55 7.72 -3.93 0.22
CA MET A 55 7.67 -3.20 1.50
C MET A 55 6.28 -3.25 2.14
N TYR A 56 5.22 -3.23 1.33
CA TYR A 56 3.84 -3.37 1.78
C TYR A 56 3.58 -4.72 2.47
N SER A 57 4.10 -5.82 1.94
CA SER A 57 3.95 -7.13 2.60
C SER A 57 4.64 -7.17 3.97
N ILE A 58 5.78 -6.47 4.14
CA ILE A 58 6.42 -6.29 5.44
C ILE A 58 5.54 -5.43 6.37
N ALA A 59 5.00 -4.32 5.86
CA ALA A 59 4.13 -3.42 6.63
C ALA A 59 2.84 -4.12 7.09
N LEU A 60 2.24 -4.97 6.24
CA LEU A 60 1.04 -5.75 6.58
C LEU A 60 1.32 -6.80 7.65
N PHE A 61 2.48 -7.41 7.66
CA PHE A 61 2.90 -8.44 8.61
C PHE A 61 1.91 -9.60 8.77
N GLY A 62 0.98 -9.77 7.80
CA GLY A 62 -0.11 -10.75 7.89
C GLY A 62 -1.12 -10.50 9.02
N MET A 63 -1.00 -9.38 9.73
CA MET A 63 -1.67 -9.09 10.99
C MET A 63 -3.19 -9.06 10.89
N ARG A 64 -3.75 -8.59 9.76
CA ARG A 64 -5.21 -8.52 9.58
C ARG A 64 -5.89 -9.89 9.67
N ASN A 65 -5.27 -10.93 9.09
CA ASN A 65 -5.82 -12.28 9.15
C ASN A 65 -5.90 -12.76 10.60
N PHE A 66 -4.85 -12.50 11.39
CA PHE A 66 -4.85 -12.80 12.82
C PHE A 66 -5.90 -11.97 13.58
N GLN A 67 -5.96 -10.66 13.32
CA GLN A 67 -6.91 -9.74 13.96
C GLN A 67 -8.36 -10.15 13.76
N VAL A 68 -8.74 -10.58 12.55
CA VAL A 68 -10.11 -10.98 12.22
C VAL A 68 -10.46 -12.36 12.81
N SER A 69 -9.49 -13.26 12.93
CA SER A 69 -9.66 -14.58 13.54
C SER A 69 -9.59 -14.58 15.08
N ASP A 70 -9.13 -13.49 15.69
CA ASP A 70 -9.06 -13.31 17.14
C ASP A 70 -10.46 -13.03 17.72
N ILE A 71 -11.31 -14.08 17.79
CA ILE A 71 -12.69 -13.99 18.30
C ILE A 71 -12.68 -13.84 19.84
N VAL A 72 -11.68 -14.41 20.51
CA VAL A 72 -11.57 -14.40 21.98
C VAL A 72 -11.07 -13.05 22.51
N GLU A 73 -10.68 -12.14 21.59
CA GLU A 73 -10.11 -10.83 21.92
C GLU A 73 -8.84 -10.91 22.78
N GLU A 74 -7.94 -11.83 22.40
CA GLU A 74 -6.66 -12.00 23.09
C GLU A 74 -5.88 -10.68 23.14
N TYR A 75 -6.01 -9.87 22.05
CA TYR A 75 -5.39 -8.55 21.97
C TYR A 75 -6.43 -7.47 21.72
N ARG A 76 -6.32 -6.35 22.47
CA ARG A 76 -7.18 -5.18 22.25
C ARG A 76 -6.83 -4.48 20.94
N ASN A 77 -7.81 -3.78 20.34
CA ASN A 77 -7.63 -3.03 19.09
C ASN A 77 -6.44 -2.06 19.13
N GLY A 78 -6.18 -1.44 20.29
CA GLY A 78 -5.06 -0.53 20.47
C GLY A 78 -3.68 -1.18 20.34
N VAL A 79 -3.54 -2.48 20.64
CA VAL A 79 -2.30 -3.24 20.45
C VAL A 79 -2.08 -3.50 18.95
N TYR A 80 -3.13 -3.85 18.21
CA TYR A 80 -3.06 -4.00 16.75
C TYR A 80 -2.65 -2.70 16.06
N ILE A 81 -3.21 -1.55 16.49
CA ILE A 81 -2.86 -0.23 15.93
C ILE A 81 -1.39 0.11 16.23
N ALA A 82 -0.94 -0.07 17.49
CA ALA A 82 0.45 0.18 17.87
C ALA A 82 1.43 -0.72 17.10
N SER A 83 1.12 -2.02 16.98
CA SER A 83 1.90 -2.98 16.22
C SER A 83 1.98 -2.59 14.73
N ARG A 84 0.88 -2.11 14.14
CA ARG A 84 0.82 -1.63 12.76
C ARG A 84 1.70 -0.41 12.53
N LEU A 85 1.71 0.54 13.45
CA LEU A 85 2.59 1.71 13.37
C LEU A 85 4.07 1.29 13.36
N ILE A 86 4.45 0.32 14.21
CA ILE A 86 5.81 -0.22 14.24
C ILE A 86 6.16 -0.90 12.91
N THR A 87 5.29 -1.79 12.40
CA THR A 87 5.58 -2.50 11.14
C THR A 87 5.62 -1.57 9.94
N CYS A 88 4.79 -0.52 9.88
CA CYS A 88 4.86 0.52 8.86
C CYS A 88 6.20 1.28 8.94
N PHE A 89 6.62 1.69 10.14
CA PHE A 89 7.87 2.40 10.35
C PHE A 89 9.08 1.56 9.94
N VAL A 90 9.13 0.30 10.38
CA VAL A 90 10.18 -0.66 10.00
C VAL A 90 10.20 -0.89 8.49
N SER A 91 9.05 -1.04 7.85
CA SER A 91 8.95 -1.20 6.40
C SER A 91 9.50 0.00 5.63
N VAL A 92 9.20 1.22 6.08
CA VAL A 92 9.73 2.45 5.45
C VAL A 92 11.25 2.56 5.64
N ILE A 93 11.78 2.20 6.82
CA ILE A 93 13.23 2.16 7.06
C ILE A 93 13.91 1.16 6.12
N ILE A 94 13.40 -0.08 6.06
CA ILE A 94 13.95 -1.12 5.17
C ILE A 94 13.90 -0.65 3.71
N GLY A 95 12.79 -0.07 3.27
CA GLY A 95 12.65 0.49 1.93
C GLY A 95 13.66 1.62 1.65
N THR A 96 13.87 2.51 2.61
CA THR A 96 14.85 3.60 2.49
C THR A 96 16.28 3.05 2.40
N VAL A 97 16.65 2.12 3.28
CA VAL A 97 17.97 1.45 3.24
C VAL A 97 18.17 0.74 1.89
N TYR A 98 17.17 0.00 1.41
CA TYR A 98 17.22 -0.66 0.11
C TYR A 98 17.52 0.34 -1.02
N VAL A 99 16.80 1.46 -1.06
CA VAL A 99 16.98 2.51 -2.08
C VAL A 99 18.38 3.13 -2.03
N LEU A 100 18.92 3.34 -0.83
CA LEU A 100 20.27 3.90 -0.65
C LEU A 100 21.38 2.93 -1.06
N CYS A 101 21.17 1.62 -0.88
CA CYS A 101 22.12 0.57 -1.26
C CYS A 101 22.14 0.28 -2.77
N MET A 102 21.11 0.71 -3.51
CA MET A 102 20.99 0.46 -4.94
C MET A 102 21.41 1.67 -5.77
N SER A 103 21.98 1.41 -6.95
CA SER A 103 22.43 2.44 -7.91
C SER A 103 21.25 2.98 -8.73
N TYR A 104 20.29 3.62 -8.05
CA TYR A 104 19.14 4.28 -8.69
C TYR A 104 19.44 5.75 -8.96
N THR A 105 18.79 6.31 -9.99
CA THR A 105 18.82 7.76 -10.25
C THR A 105 18.10 8.51 -9.12
N ALA A 106 18.38 9.81 -9.00
CA ALA A 106 17.72 10.64 -7.97
C ALA A 106 16.18 10.59 -8.08
N GLU A 107 15.65 10.65 -9.30
CA GLU A 107 14.21 10.57 -9.55
C GLU A 107 13.62 9.21 -9.11
N GLN A 108 14.28 8.10 -9.46
CA GLN A 108 13.88 6.76 -9.04
C GLN A 108 13.87 6.61 -7.52
N ARG A 109 14.89 7.15 -6.84
CA ARG A 109 14.97 7.13 -5.37
C ARG A 109 13.77 7.83 -4.73
N TRP A 110 13.42 9.02 -5.24
CA TRP A 110 12.26 9.76 -4.74
C TRP A 110 10.95 9.02 -5.04
N CYS A 111 10.77 8.51 -6.26
CA CYS A 111 9.58 7.73 -6.62
C CYS A 111 9.40 6.52 -5.70
N ILE A 112 10.44 5.73 -5.49
CA ILE A 112 10.38 4.52 -4.63
C ILE A 112 10.13 4.91 -3.18
N GLY A 113 10.87 5.89 -2.64
CA GLY A 113 10.74 6.32 -1.25
C GLY A 113 9.32 6.80 -0.92
N ILE A 114 8.78 7.73 -1.73
CA ILE A 114 7.43 8.26 -1.54
C ILE A 114 6.37 7.17 -1.74
N TYR A 115 6.58 6.26 -2.71
CA TYR A 115 5.65 5.15 -2.93
C TYR A 115 5.67 4.13 -1.77
N CYS A 116 6.80 3.91 -1.11
CA CYS A 116 6.87 3.11 0.12
C CYS A 116 6.05 3.75 1.25
N VAL A 117 6.09 5.09 1.38
CA VAL A 117 5.25 5.82 2.35
C VAL A 117 3.77 5.72 1.98
N PHE A 118 3.42 5.79 0.68
CA PHE A 118 2.06 5.52 0.21
C PHE A 118 1.59 4.12 0.62
N LYS A 119 2.42 3.10 0.43
CA LYS A 119 2.10 1.72 0.82
C LYS A 119 2.02 1.54 2.34
N ALA A 120 2.82 2.27 3.11
CA ALA A 120 2.67 2.30 4.56
C ALA A 120 1.32 2.91 4.98
N SER A 121 0.80 3.93 4.29
CA SER A 121 -0.55 4.45 4.53
C SER A 121 -1.64 3.41 4.24
N GLU A 122 -1.49 2.60 3.18
CA GLU A 122 -2.42 1.51 2.90
C GLU A 122 -2.36 0.41 3.96
N ALA A 123 -1.17 0.09 4.46
CA ALA A 123 -1.02 -0.84 5.56
C ALA A 123 -1.64 -0.29 6.87
N LEU A 124 -1.51 1.02 7.13
CA LEU A 124 -2.17 1.66 8.26
C LEU A 124 -3.71 1.58 8.13
N TYR A 125 -4.25 1.82 6.94
CA TYR A 125 -5.67 1.60 6.66
C TYR A 125 -6.12 0.18 6.97
N ASP A 126 -5.29 -0.82 6.66
CA ASP A 126 -5.65 -2.24 6.79
C ASP A 126 -5.99 -2.66 8.23
N VAL A 127 -5.40 -2.04 9.27
CA VAL A 127 -5.78 -2.31 10.66
C VAL A 127 -7.19 -1.81 10.98
N TYR A 128 -7.60 -0.66 10.43
CA TYR A 128 -8.96 -0.13 10.57
C TYR A 128 -9.97 -0.98 9.79
N ALA A 129 -9.58 -1.46 8.62
CA ALA A 129 -10.38 -2.42 7.86
C ALA A 129 -10.56 -3.73 8.63
N GLY A 130 -9.54 -4.20 9.36
CA GLY A 130 -9.64 -5.35 10.26
C GLY A 130 -10.65 -5.15 11.39
N ILE A 131 -10.65 -3.97 12.03
CA ILE A 131 -11.64 -3.60 13.05
C ILE A 131 -13.07 -3.63 12.48
N SER A 132 -13.28 -2.98 11.33
CA SER A 132 -14.58 -2.96 10.66
C SER A 132 -15.05 -4.35 10.24
N GLN A 133 -14.12 -5.21 9.77
CA GLN A 133 -14.43 -6.59 9.37
C GLN A 133 -14.83 -7.46 10.56
N LYS A 134 -14.17 -7.31 11.71
CA LYS A 134 -14.47 -8.06 12.94
C LYS A 134 -15.90 -7.82 13.43
N VAL A 135 -16.44 -6.63 13.22
CA VAL A 135 -17.82 -6.26 13.58
C VAL A 135 -18.83 -6.33 12.42
N TRP A 136 -18.45 -6.99 11.30
CA TRP A 136 -19.28 -7.18 10.12
C TRP A 136 -19.70 -5.88 9.40
N ARG A 137 -18.97 -4.78 9.59
CA ARG A 137 -19.18 -3.49 8.92
C ARG A 137 -18.29 -3.33 7.68
N MET A 138 -18.34 -4.33 6.78
CA MET A 138 -17.58 -4.32 5.53
C MET A 138 -18.00 -3.19 4.58
N ASP A 139 -19.17 -2.59 4.79
CA ASP A 139 -19.62 -1.40 4.07
C ASP A 139 -18.68 -0.20 4.29
N TYR A 140 -18.10 -0.06 5.49
CA TYR A 140 -17.12 1.01 5.75
C TYR A 140 -15.84 0.78 4.93
N ILE A 141 -15.39 -0.47 4.84
CA ILE A 141 -14.22 -0.86 4.05
C ILE A 141 -14.45 -0.53 2.56
N GLY A 142 -15.59 -0.96 2.01
CA GLY A 142 -15.92 -0.71 0.60
C GLY A 142 -16.03 0.77 0.25
N LYS A 143 -16.71 1.56 1.09
CA LYS A 143 -16.82 3.02 0.90
C LYS A 143 -15.46 3.70 0.98
N SER A 144 -14.59 3.31 1.93
CA SER A 144 -13.24 3.83 2.02
C SER A 144 -12.44 3.55 0.75
N TRP A 145 -12.52 2.31 0.21
CA TRP A 145 -11.87 1.96 -1.04
C TRP A 145 -12.33 2.83 -2.23
N VAL A 146 -13.64 3.10 -2.33
CA VAL A 146 -14.19 3.99 -3.37
C VAL A 146 -13.64 5.40 -3.23
N ILE A 147 -13.73 5.98 -2.03
CA ILE A 147 -13.25 7.34 -1.76
C ILE A 147 -11.76 7.43 -2.04
N LYS A 148 -10.98 6.51 -1.48
CA LYS A 148 -9.53 6.47 -1.67
C LYS A 148 -9.16 6.29 -3.14
N GLY A 149 -9.79 5.34 -3.85
CA GLY A 149 -9.55 5.09 -5.27
C GLY A 149 -9.77 6.33 -6.12
N ILE A 150 -10.93 6.97 -5.99
CA ILE A 150 -11.29 8.14 -6.79
C ILE A 150 -10.41 9.34 -6.42
N CYS A 151 -10.26 9.65 -5.13
CA CYS A 151 -9.50 10.83 -4.69
C CYS A 151 -8.01 10.71 -5.04
N THR A 152 -7.39 9.53 -4.84
CA THR A 152 -5.98 9.32 -5.21
C THR A 152 -5.78 9.35 -6.71
N PHE A 153 -6.71 8.79 -7.50
CA PHE A 153 -6.68 8.85 -8.95
C PHE A 153 -6.76 10.29 -9.48
N VAL A 154 -7.73 11.07 -9.00
CA VAL A 154 -7.89 12.47 -9.42
C VAL A 154 -6.68 13.31 -9.00
N ALA A 155 -6.18 13.16 -7.78
CA ALA A 155 -5.00 13.88 -7.32
C ALA A 155 -3.76 13.53 -8.13
N PHE A 156 -3.51 12.23 -8.36
CA PHE A 156 -2.38 11.76 -9.15
C PHE A 156 -2.43 12.29 -10.58
N CYS A 157 -3.55 12.09 -11.29
CA CYS A 157 -3.69 12.52 -12.68
C CYS A 157 -3.68 14.04 -12.82
N GLY A 158 -4.33 14.77 -11.91
CA GLY A 158 -4.34 16.22 -11.90
C GLY A 158 -2.95 16.81 -11.73
N VAL A 159 -2.20 16.35 -10.72
CA VAL A 159 -0.83 16.82 -10.50
C VAL A 159 0.11 16.39 -11.63
N LEU A 160 -0.03 15.16 -12.15
CA LEU A 160 0.77 14.70 -13.28
C LEU A 160 0.52 15.52 -14.55
N TYR A 161 -0.75 15.86 -14.82
CA TYR A 161 -1.11 16.69 -15.97
C TYR A 161 -0.52 18.10 -15.88
N LEU A 162 -0.57 18.72 -14.69
CA LEU A 162 -0.09 20.08 -14.46
C LEU A 162 1.45 20.17 -14.41
N THR A 163 2.10 19.24 -13.71
CA THR A 163 3.54 19.33 -13.43
C THR A 163 4.40 18.53 -14.39
N LYS A 164 3.83 17.54 -15.09
CA LYS A 164 4.54 16.55 -15.89
C LYS A 164 5.63 15.78 -15.10
N ASN A 165 5.58 15.83 -13.77
CA ASN A 165 6.56 15.23 -12.88
C ASN A 165 5.91 14.11 -12.08
N ILE A 166 6.43 12.88 -12.25
CA ILE A 166 5.91 11.67 -11.60
C ILE A 166 6.09 11.70 -10.08
N VAL A 167 7.16 12.31 -9.58
CA VAL A 167 7.45 12.38 -8.13
C VAL A 167 6.36 13.17 -7.41
N PHE A 168 5.96 14.34 -7.95
CA PHE A 168 4.89 15.14 -7.36
C PHE A 168 3.53 14.46 -7.46
N ALA A 169 3.28 13.69 -8.53
CA ALA A 169 2.05 12.93 -8.66
C ALA A 169 1.93 11.83 -7.60
N ILE A 170 3.02 11.07 -7.35
CA ILE A 170 3.06 10.06 -6.29
C ILE A 170 2.92 10.72 -4.91
N LEU A 171 3.54 11.88 -4.70
CA LEU A 171 3.42 12.63 -3.45
C LEU A 171 1.97 13.06 -3.18
N ALA A 172 1.30 13.61 -4.19
CA ALA A 172 -0.11 14.01 -4.08
C ALA A 172 -1.02 12.82 -3.73
N MET A 173 -0.84 11.68 -4.39
CA MET A 173 -1.55 10.44 -4.09
C MET A 173 -1.30 9.98 -2.64
N THR A 174 -0.07 10.09 -2.17
CA THR A 174 0.32 9.74 -0.80
C THR A 174 -0.38 10.62 0.22
N ILE A 175 -0.35 11.93 0.03
CA ILE A 175 -1.02 12.90 0.92
C ILE A 175 -2.51 12.61 0.99
N VAL A 176 -3.18 12.43 -0.16
CA VAL A 176 -4.61 12.13 -0.21
C VAL A 176 -4.93 10.82 0.49
N SER A 177 -4.09 9.79 0.38
CA SER A 177 -4.29 8.52 1.09
C SER A 177 -4.30 8.70 2.61
N PHE A 178 -3.39 9.50 3.17
CA PHE A 178 -3.40 9.83 4.61
C PHE A 178 -4.60 10.67 5.00
N VAL A 179 -4.98 11.65 4.18
CA VAL A 179 -6.16 12.50 4.44
C VAL A 179 -7.43 11.66 4.52
N VAL A 180 -7.61 10.68 3.63
CA VAL A 180 -8.78 9.77 3.69
C VAL A 180 -8.78 8.95 4.98
N ILE A 181 -7.63 8.45 5.42
CA ILE A 181 -7.54 7.72 6.71
C ILE A 181 -7.98 8.61 7.88
N LEU A 182 -7.49 9.86 7.92
CA LEU A 182 -7.77 10.79 9.01
C LEU A 182 -9.22 11.26 9.03
N ILE A 183 -9.81 11.54 7.86
CA ILE A 183 -11.14 12.14 7.74
C ILE A 183 -12.24 11.09 7.71
N TYR A 184 -11.98 9.90 7.13
CA TYR A 184 -13.00 8.89 6.96
C TYR A 184 -12.75 7.65 7.83
N ASP A 185 -11.58 7.00 7.72
CA ASP A 185 -11.37 5.68 8.33
C ASP A 185 -11.33 5.75 9.87
N ILE A 186 -10.58 6.68 10.44
CA ILE A 186 -10.49 6.83 11.89
C ILE A 186 -11.83 7.21 12.51
N PRO A 187 -12.55 8.26 12.04
CA PRO A 187 -13.86 8.61 12.60
C PRO A 187 -14.88 7.48 12.48
N LYS A 188 -14.95 6.80 11.32
CA LYS A 188 -15.89 5.71 11.12
C LYS A 188 -15.60 4.50 11.99
N ASN A 189 -14.35 4.20 12.24
CA ASN A 189 -14.01 3.11 13.16
C ASN A 189 -14.23 3.49 14.63
N ARG A 190 -14.13 4.77 15.02
CA ARG A 190 -14.50 5.24 16.36
C ARG A 190 -15.99 5.07 16.69
N GLU A 191 -16.86 5.02 15.67
CA GLU A 191 -18.30 4.76 15.88
C GLU A 191 -18.60 3.30 16.30
N ILE A 192 -17.69 2.36 15.98
CA ILE A 192 -17.93 0.91 16.14
C ILE A 192 -16.99 0.23 17.13
N ALA A 193 -15.88 0.87 17.48
CA ALA A 193 -14.89 0.33 18.41
C ALA A 193 -14.13 1.43 19.14
N GLU A 194 -13.64 1.10 20.34
CA GLU A 194 -12.71 1.97 21.05
C GLU A 194 -11.36 1.99 20.31
N ILE A 195 -10.99 3.18 19.81
CA ILE A 195 -9.72 3.40 19.13
C ILE A 195 -8.79 4.15 20.09
N SER A 196 -7.88 3.43 20.70
CA SER A 196 -6.79 3.95 21.51
C SER A 196 -5.49 3.28 21.07
N ILE A 197 -4.37 4.00 21.14
CA ILE A 197 -3.07 3.39 20.85
C ILE A 197 -2.51 2.87 22.18
N LEU A 198 -2.31 1.55 22.27
CA LEU A 198 -1.80 0.90 23.47
C LEU A 198 -0.38 0.39 23.26
N TRP A 199 0.58 1.08 23.81
CA TRP A 199 2.01 0.74 23.74
C TRP A 199 2.39 -0.29 24.81
N LYS A 200 1.87 -1.53 24.68
CA LYS A 200 2.20 -2.65 25.57
C LYS A 200 3.26 -3.55 24.93
N GLY A 201 4.52 -3.29 25.19
CA GLY A 201 5.66 -3.94 24.53
C GLY A 201 5.59 -5.48 24.53
N LYS A 202 5.21 -6.11 25.64
CA LYS A 202 5.08 -7.59 25.72
C LYS A 202 3.96 -8.13 24.82
N GLU A 203 2.78 -7.48 24.81
CA GLU A 203 1.65 -7.88 23.97
C GLU A 203 1.97 -7.66 22.49
N ILE A 204 2.62 -6.53 22.15
CA ILE A 204 3.08 -6.23 20.79
C ILE A 204 4.07 -7.29 20.30
N ALA A 205 5.09 -7.62 21.10
CA ALA A 205 6.08 -8.62 20.74
C ALA A 205 5.45 -10.01 20.56
N SER A 206 4.54 -10.40 21.46
CA SER A 206 3.80 -11.67 21.37
C SER A 206 2.94 -11.73 20.10
N LEU A 207 2.20 -10.66 19.78
CA LEU A 207 1.39 -10.56 18.57
C LEU A 207 2.25 -10.67 17.31
N LEU A 208 3.33 -9.90 17.23
CA LEU A 208 4.22 -9.93 16.07
C LEU A 208 4.87 -11.32 15.90
N TYR A 209 5.28 -11.96 16.99
CA TYR A 209 5.82 -13.32 16.94
C TYR A 209 4.82 -14.33 16.36
N LYS A 210 3.55 -14.28 16.79
CA LYS A 210 2.48 -15.11 16.24
C LYS A 210 2.17 -14.84 14.77
N CYS A 211 2.41 -13.62 14.30
CA CYS A 211 2.20 -13.23 12.90
C CYS A 211 3.39 -13.57 11.97
N ILE A 212 4.56 -13.99 12.47
CA ILE A 212 5.75 -14.33 11.64
C ILE A 212 5.42 -15.34 10.52
N PRO A 213 4.72 -16.46 10.76
CA PRO A 213 4.38 -17.41 9.69
C PRO A 213 3.54 -16.78 8.59
N LEU A 214 2.60 -15.89 8.95
CA LEU A 214 1.75 -15.17 8.02
C LEU A 214 2.54 -14.10 7.22
N LEU A 215 3.54 -13.48 7.85
CA LEU A 215 4.48 -12.58 7.17
C LEU A 215 5.26 -13.35 6.11
N VAL A 216 5.88 -14.47 6.47
CA VAL A 216 6.67 -15.29 5.54
C VAL A 216 5.80 -15.71 4.35
N TYR A 217 4.59 -16.19 4.61
CA TYR A 217 3.64 -16.55 3.56
C TYR A 217 3.31 -15.36 2.63
N SER A 218 2.99 -14.19 3.19
CA SER A 218 2.65 -13.01 2.39
C SER A 218 3.84 -12.47 1.60
N MET A 219 5.05 -12.55 2.16
CA MET A 219 6.28 -12.18 1.45
C MET A 219 6.57 -13.12 0.28
N LEU A 220 6.45 -14.43 0.47
CA LEU A 220 6.67 -15.43 -0.58
C LEU A 220 5.68 -15.25 -1.73
N THR A 221 4.39 -15.08 -1.43
CA THR A 221 3.36 -14.85 -2.47
C THR A 221 3.60 -13.54 -3.24
N THR A 222 3.98 -12.47 -2.55
CA THR A 222 4.33 -11.20 -3.20
C THR A 222 5.61 -11.32 -4.03
N ALA A 223 6.62 -12.03 -3.52
CA ALA A 223 7.89 -12.24 -4.20
C ALA A 223 7.71 -13.01 -5.51
N ILE A 224 6.88 -14.06 -5.53
CA ILE A 224 6.56 -14.83 -6.75
C ILE A 224 6.05 -13.91 -7.86
N ALA A 225 5.21 -12.94 -7.54
CA ALA A 225 4.66 -12.00 -8.53
C ALA A 225 5.65 -10.87 -8.90
N THR A 226 6.54 -10.47 -7.99
CA THR A 226 7.37 -9.26 -8.12
C THR A 226 8.77 -9.56 -8.66
N ILE A 227 9.40 -10.65 -8.23
CA ILE A 227 10.78 -11.01 -8.62
C ILE A 227 10.94 -11.16 -10.14
N PRO A 228 10.06 -11.85 -10.89
CA PRO A 228 10.20 -11.96 -12.35
C PRO A 228 10.19 -10.60 -13.03
N ARG A 229 9.38 -9.66 -12.55
CA ARG A 229 9.31 -8.29 -13.07
C ARG A 229 10.61 -7.52 -12.84
N LEU A 230 11.20 -7.61 -11.65
CA LEU A 230 12.48 -6.97 -11.31
C LEU A 230 13.65 -7.54 -12.11
N ILE A 231 13.65 -8.87 -12.34
CA ILE A 231 14.67 -9.52 -13.16
C ILE A 231 14.53 -9.08 -14.61
N LEU A 232 13.31 -9.05 -15.15
CA LEU A 232 13.06 -8.63 -16.54
C LEU A 232 13.51 -7.18 -16.76
N GLU A 233 13.22 -6.28 -15.83
CA GLU A 233 13.62 -4.88 -15.89
C GLU A 233 15.15 -4.72 -15.94
N LYS A 234 15.88 -5.43 -15.06
CA LYS A 234 17.36 -5.46 -15.09
C LYS A 234 17.90 -6.07 -16.39
N SER A 235 17.30 -7.15 -16.89
CA SER A 235 17.74 -7.83 -18.11
C SER A 235 17.54 -6.95 -19.35
N VAL A 236 16.41 -6.25 -19.44
CA VAL A 236 16.13 -5.33 -20.56
C VAL A 236 17.07 -4.12 -20.51
N ALA A 237 17.37 -3.59 -19.32
CA ALA A 237 18.35 -2.52 -19.17
C ALA A 237 19.76 -2.97 -19.58
N ALA A 238 20.17 -4.17 -19.17
CA ALA A 238 21.45 -4.75 -19.57
C ALA A 238 21.54 -5.01 -21.10
N MET A 239 20.48 -5.51 -21.71
CA MET A 239 20.42 -5.70 -23.16
C MET A 239 20.51 -4.38 -23.92
N ARG A 240 19.81 -3.33 -23.48
CA ARG A 240 19.90 -1.99 -24.10
C ARG A 240 21.34 -1.44 -24.04
N LEU A 241 22.01 -1.58 -22.90
CA LEU A 241 23.41 -1.17 -22.74
C LEU A 241 24.35 -1.99 -23.64
N ALA A 242 24.14 -3.30 -23.76
CA ALA A 242 24.92 -4.17 -24.64
C ALA A 242 24.70 -3.83 -26.12
N TYR A 243 23.47 -3.51 -26.53
CA TYR A 243 23.17 -3.05 -27.89
C TYR A 243 23.85 -1.70 -28.20
N MET A 244 23.74 -0.72 -27.29
CA MET A 244 24.45 0.57 -27.46
C MET A 244 25.97 0.40 -27.55
N ALA A 245 26.57 -0.41 -26.67
CA ALA A 245 28.01 -0.66 -26.67
C ALA A 245 28.48 -1.40 -27.94
N ARG A 246 27.62 -2.24 -28.54
CA ARG A 246 27.91 -2.91 -29.81
C ARG A 246 27.82 -1.91 -30.97
N TRP A 247 26.84 -1.01 -30.96
CA TRP A 247 26.65 0.01 -31.99
C TRP A 247 27.79 1.03 -32.01
N LEU A 248 28.23 1.50 -30.81
CA LEU A 248 29.37 2.41 -30.66
C LEU A 248 30.72 1.80 -31.07
N ARG A 249 30.84 0.46 -31.15
CA ARG A 249 32.07 -0.22 -31.66
C ARG A 249 32.10 -0.38 -33.16
N GLN A 250 30.98 -0.08 -33.83
CA GLN A 250 30.88 -0.17 -35.32
C GLN A 250 31.00 1.21 -36.00
N LEU A 251 31.07 2.30 -35.23
CA LEU A 251 31.41 3.65 -35.65
C LEU A 251 32.89 3.91 -35.45
#